data_dabad8704f7fe39cf676c457b715d7f7
#
_entry.id   dabad8704f7fe39cf676c457b715d7f7
#
_cell.length_a   1.000
_cell.length_b   1.000
_cell.length_c   1.000
_cell.angle_alpha   90.00
_cell.angle_beta   90.00
_cell.angle_gamma   90.00
#
_symmetry.space_group_name_H-M   'P 1'
#
loop_
_entity.id
_entity.type
_entity.pdbx_description
1 polymer ?
#
loop_
_entity_poly.entity_id
_entity_poly.type
_entity_poly.pdbx_seq_one_letter_code
_entity_poly.pdbx_strand_id
1 'polypeptide(L)'
;MSADNNHREVKHTLCRMCADRCGVNLYLENGRIVDIDGFKDYPVNKGRMCVKGRAAQDLVYHPDRLLKPLKKTDHGWQEIPLEQALDEIAVKIKKVQQQYGERAVSVWKGEAVGFAQQEDIARRFIHAIGSPNYFSNDTACWVGKYIGYCLGYGQWQMGDYPQAKLIMLWGVNPPYSMATMMQDIMKGRENGAKMIVIDPRLSAVARQADIYVQLRPGTDGALALGLANLLISSNRYDRDFISRFTVGFDKFAAYVKKFTPEYVSAETSVPVAVIHEIADIMAAAAPQIAFHCGNGLEHHINGVNNVRAVSMLDALNGCLDTPGGTRLGEGPGLRGLTLYDEIPLRHLEPIGSTKYPVFYDFRQECHTMMSMDTMLTDKPYPLKAMLLTAANPVLSNPNTDKVKKALASLDLLVVRDLFMTETAELADYVLPAASFLEREELHSDSYQQILA
;
A
#
# COMPACT_ATOMS: atom_id res chain seq x y z
N MET A 1 31.37 -42.84 -18.16
CA MET A 1 30.34 -41.85 -18.52
C MET A 1 29.34 -41.83 -17.38
N SER A 2 29.57 -41.02 -16.36
CA SER A 2 28.64 -40.81 -15.25
C SER A 2 27.54 -39.91 -15.77
N ALA A 3 26.31 -40.40 -15.77
CA ALA A 3 25.13 -39.58 -16.03
C ALA A 3 25.03 -38.59 -14.87
N ASP A 4 25.38 -37.34 -15.14
CA ASP A 4 24.99 -36.20 -14.28
C ASP A 4 23.48 -36.12 -14.34
N ASN A 5 22.83 -36.73 -13.35
CA ASN A 5 21.42 -36.52 -13.06
C ASN A 5 21.32 -35.14 -12.41
N ASN A 6 21.33 -34.10 -13.22
CA ASN A 6 21.02 -32.76 -12.80
C ASN A 6 19.51 -32.74 -12.47
N HIS A 7 19.16 -33.13 -11.22
CA HIS A 7 17.79 -33.09 -10.75
C HIS A 7 17.39 -31.62 -10.57
N ARG A 8 16.71 -31.07 -11.58
CA ARG A 8 16.10 -29.78 -11.52
C ARG A 8 14.84 -29.88 -10.63
N GLU A 9 14.95 -29.37 -9.41
CA GLU A 9 13.84 -29.29 -8.46
C GLU A 9 12.97 -28.08 -8.80
N VAL A 10 11.64 -28.21 -8.70
CA VAL A 10 10.69 -27.10 -8.87
C VAL A 10 10.00 -26.85 -7.54
N LYS A 11 10.08 -25.60 -7.06
CA LYS A 11 9.32 -25.11 -5.89
C LYS A 11 8.34 -24.03 -6.31
N HIS A 12 7.20 -24.01 -5.66
CA HIS A 12 6.18 -22.97 -5.86
C HIS A 12 6.24 -21.95 -4.71
N THR A 13 6.12 -20.67 -5.07
CA THR A 13 6.03 -19.58 -4.08
C THR A 13 5.31 -18.37 -4.68
N LEU A 14 5.21 -17.29 -3.91
CA LEU A 14 4.63 -16.03 -4.35
C LEU A 14 5.70 -14.99 -4.61
N CYS A 15 5.59 -14.30 -5.75
CA CYS A 15 6.41 -13.13 -6.05
C CYS A 15 5.99 -11.95 -5.15
N ARG A 16 6.97 -11.33 -4.47
CA ARG A 16 6.74 -10.19 -3.56
C ARG A 16 7.31 -8.88 -4.11
N MET A 17 7.56 -8.79 -5.42
CA MET A 17 8.08 -7.59 -6.07
C MET A 17 7.04 -6.47 -6.24
N CYS A 18 5.76 -6.77 -6.05
CA CYS A 18 4.64 -5.81 -6.03
C CYS A 18 3.40 -6.42 -5.35
N ALA A 19 2.31 -5.65 -5.30
CA ALA A 19 1.05 -6.06 -4.67
C ALA A 19 0.27 -7.15 -5.42
N ASP A 20 0.61 -7.48 -6.67
CA ASP A 20 -0.08 -8.53 -7.45
C ASP A 20 0.15 -9.95 -6.93
N ARG A 21 1.27 -10.20 -6.24
CA ARG A 21 1.59 -11.48 -5.58
C ARG A 21 1.41 -12.69 -6.49
N CYS A 22 2.01 -12.62 -7.69
CA CYS A 22 1.96 -13.69 -8.68
C CYS A 22 2.51 -15.00 -8.13
N GLY A 23 1.83 -16.12 -8.40
CA GLY A 23 2.40 -17.46 -8.19
C GLY A 23 3.53 -17.72 -9.17
N VAL A 24 4.66 -18.22 -8.66
CA VAL A 24 5.87 -18.47 -9.44
C VAL A 24 6.43 -19.86 -9.20
N ASN A 25 7.05 -20.40 -10.23
CA ASN A 25 7.89 -21.59 -10.17
C ASN A 25 9.33 -21.15 -9.98
N LEU A 26 9.98 -21.69 -8.96
CA LEU A 26 11.43 -21.58 -8.77
C LEU A 26 12.08 -22.88 -9.27
N TYR A 27 12.99 -22.75 -10.20
CA TYR A 27 13.79 -23.88 -10.70
C TYR A 27 15.14 -23.90 -10.00
N LEU A 28 15.41 -24.97 -9.26
CA LEU A 28 16.62 -25.11 -8.47
C LEU A 28 17.53 -26.21 -9.08
N GLU A 29 18.82 -25.93 -9.11
CA GLU A 29 19.89 -26.88 -9.40
C GLU A 29 20.90 -26.81 -8.24
N ASN A 30 21.14 -27.95 -7.59
CA ASN A 30 22.02 -28.03 -6.41
C ASN A 30 21.67 -27.01 -5.30
N GLY A 31 20.38 -26.80 -5.07
CA GLY A 31 19.88 -25.85 -4.06
C GLY A 31 19.97 -24.37 -4.46
N ARG A 32 20.41 -24.06 -5.69
CA ARG A 32 20.52 -22.71 -6.21
C ARG A 32 19.39 -22.43 -7.21
N ILE A 33 18.73 -21.29 -7.10
CA ILE A 33 17.73 -20.84 -8.08
C ILE A 33 18.46 -20.48 -9.38
N VAL A 34 18.07 -21.14 -10.48
CA VAL A 34 18.64 -20.92 -11.82
C VAL A 34 17.65 -20.25 -12.77
N ASP A 35 16.35 -20.32 -12.47
CA ASP A 35 15.32 -19.69 -13.28
C ASP A 35 14.05 -19.45 -12.48
N ILE A 36 13.24 -18.47 -12.87
CA ILE A 36 11.93 -18.13 -12.28
C ILE A 36 10.94 -17.87 -13.42
N ASP A 37 9.78 -18.54 -13.37
CA ASP A 37 8.67 -18.25 -14.28
C ASP A 37 7.31 -18.24 -13.56
N GLY A 38 6.24 -17.92 -14.29
CA GLY A 38 4.90 -17.87 -13.72
C GLY A 38 4.27 -19.24 -13.53
N PHE A 39 3.67 -19.49 -12.38
CA PHE A 39 2.94 -20.73 -12.08
C PHE A 39 1.57 -20.73 -12.77
N LYS A 40 1.35 -21.65 -13.73
CA LYS A 40 0.14 -21.68 -14.58
C LYS A 40 -1.14 -21.91 -13.81
N ASP A 41 -1.11 -22.74 -12.81
CA ASP A 41 -2.31 -23.15 -12.05
C ASP A 41 -2.64 -22.15 -10.94
N TYR A 42 -1.82 -21.12 -10.74
CA TYR A 42 -2.12 -20.08 -9.76
C TYR A 42 -3.15 -19.09 -10.35
N PRO A 43 -4.30 -18.90 -9.66
CA PRO A 43 -5.46 -18.22 -10.25
C PRO A 43 -5.24 -16.74 -10.56
N VAL A 44 -4.30 -16.07 -9.86
CA VAL A 44 -4.04 -14.63 -10.03
C VAL A 44 -3.38 -14.34 -11.37
N ASN A 45 -2.22 -14.93 -11.61
CA ASN A 45 -1.42 -14.61 -12.80
C ASN A 45 -1.47 -15.67 -13.91
N LYS A 46 -2.01 -16.86 -13.67
CA LYS A 46 -2.23 -17.92 -14.67
C LYS A 46 -0.99 -18.15 -15.56
N GLY A 47 0.16 -18.25 -14.94
CA GLY A 47 1.46 -18.46 -15.60
C GLY A 47 2.13 -17.21 -16.17
N ARG A 48 1.51 -16.03 -16.06
CA ARG A 48 2.11 -14.79 -16.55
C ARG A 48 3.03 -14.18 -15.49
N MET A 49 4.08 -13.51 -15.94
CA MET A 49 5.07 -12.89 -15.06
C MET A 49 5.69 -11.65 -15.71
N CYS A 50 5.83 -10.58 -14.95
CA CYS A 50 6.49 -9.35 -15.41
C CYS A 50 8.01 -9.40 -15.23
N VAL A 51 8.70 -8.44 -15.81
CA VAL A 51 10.18 -8.33 -15.72
C VAL A 51 10.70 -8.22 -14.29
N LYS A 52 9.95 -7.56 -13.37
CA LYS A 52 10.35 -7.44 -11.96
C LYS A 52 10.43 -8.80 -11.27
N GLY A 53 9.42 -9.64 -11.48
CA GLY A 53 9.40 -10.98 -10.91
C GLY A 53 10.49 -11.86 -11.49
N ARG A 54 10.76 -11.78 -12.80
CA ARG A 54 11.85 -12.56 -13.45
C ARG A 54 13.22 -12.18 -12.91
N ALA A 55 13.45 -10.91 -12.58
CA ALA A 55 14.70 -10.42 -12.00
C ALA A 55 14.81 -10.66 -10.48
N ALA A 56 13.82 -11.26 -9.83
CA ALA A 56 13.82 -11.38 -8.37
C ALA A 56 14.96 -12.23 -7.81
N GLN A 57 15.47 -13.20 -8.59
CA GLN A 57 16.64 -14.00 -8.19
C GLN A 57 17.91 -13.15 -8.02
N ASP A 58 18.02 -12.03 -8.74
CA ASP A 58 19.19 -11.15 -8.64
C ASP A 58 19.31 -10.52 -7.25
N LEU A 59 18.19 -10.37 -6.53
CA LEU A 59 18.20 -9.93 -5.12
C LEU A 59 18.88 -10.97 -4.21
N VAL A 60 18.73 -12.25 -4.51
CA VAL A 60 19.28 -13.33 -3.68
C VAL A 60 20.78 -13.43 -3.84
N TYR A 61 21.27 -13.30 -5.07
CA TYR A 61 22.66 -13.55 -5.43
C TYR A 61 23.47 -12.29 -5.73
N HIS A 62 22.93 -11.12 -5.40
CA HIS A 62 23.64 -9.87 -5.61
C HIS A 62 24.94 -9.83 -4.78
N PRO A 63 26.09 -9.42 -5.35
CA PRO A 63 27.37 -9.42 -4.63
C PRO A 63 27.40 -8.50 -3.41
N ASP A 64 26.65 -7.39 -3.45
CA ASP A 64 26.59 -6.42 -2.35
C ASP A 64 25.55 -6.77 -1.28
N ARG A 65 24.96 -7.95 -1.35
CA ARG A 65 23.96 -8.37 -0.40
C ARG A 65 24.57 -8.60 0.97
N LEU A 66 23.91 -8.08 2.01
CA LEU A 66 24.28 -8.32 3.40
C LEU A 66 23.98 -9.76 3.80
N LEU A 67 24.98 -10.46 4.28
CA LEU A 67 24.88 -11.86 4.73
C LEU A 67 25.19 -12.05 6.20
N LYS A 68 25.82 -11.07 6.84
CA LYS A 68 26.22 -11.11 8.24
C LYS A 68 25.81 -9.82 8.96
N PRO A 69 25.53 -9.91 10.28
CA PRO A 69 25.30 -8.73 11.08
C PRO A 69 26.55 -7.85 11.15
N LEU A 70 26.32 -6.54 11.06
CA LEU A 70 27.34 -5.52 11.13
C LEU A 70 27.11 -4.62 12.36
N LYS A 71 28.17 -4.34 13.10
CA LYS A 71 28.21 -3.36 14.18
C LYS A 71 29.05 -2.17 13.78
N LYS A 72 28.57 -0.97 14.01
CA LYS A 72 29.32 0.26 13.80
C LYS A 72 30.34 0.46 14.91
N THR A 73 31.57 0.80 14.55
CA THR A 73 32.66 1.11 15.45
C THR A 73 33.36 2.40 15.01
N ASP A 74 34.27 2.93 15.82
CA ASP A 74 35.07 4.11 15.46
C ASP A 74 35.99 3.85 14.25
N HIS A 75 36.19 2.58 13.86
CA HIS A 75 37.04 2.14 12.76
C HIS A 75 36.21 1.66 11.54
N GLY A 76 34.89 1.89 11.53
CA GLY A 76 33.98 1.44 10.49
C GLY A 76 33.13 0.23 10.91
N TRP A 77 32.67 -0.55 9.94
CA TRP A 77 31.78 -1.68 10.18
C TRP A 77 32.57 -2.95 10.56
N GLN A 78 32.10 -3.63 11.62
CA GLN A 78 32.63 -4.90 12.08
C GLN A 78 31.57 -5.99 11.93
N GLU A 79 31.91 -7.10 11.27
CA GLU A 79 31.07 -8.31 11.29
C GLU A 79 31.07 -8.93 12.68
N ILE A 80 29.90 -9.29 13.19
CA ILE A 80 29.70 -9.98 14.47
C ILE A 80 28.70 -11.13 14.34
N PRO A 81 28.73 -12.13 15.22
CA PRO A 81 27.71 -13.18 15.26
C PRO A 81 26.31 -12.59 15.51
N LEU A 82 25.27 -13.22 14.93
CA LEU A 82 23.88 -12.77 15.10
C LEU A 82 23.46 -12.77 16.58
N GLU A 83 23.78 -13.81 17.32
CA GLU A 83 23.47 -13.91 18.75
C GLU A 83 24.08 -12.74 19.54
N GLN A 84 25.36 -12.44 19.29
CA GLN A 84 26.01 -11.28 19.88
C GLN A 84 25.31 -9.97 19.54
N ALA A 85 24.92 -9.78 18.27
CA ALA A 85 24.20 -8.59 17.84
C ALA A 85 22.87 -8.45 18.59
N LEU A 86 22.11 -9.53 18.69
CA LEU A 86 20.81 -9.55 19.37
C LEU A 86 20.95 -9.26 20.88
N ASP A 87 21.93 -9.85 21.55
CA ASP A 87 22.19 -9.62 22.98
C ASP A 87 22.56 -8.16 23.23
N GLU A 88 23.50 -7.60 22.48
CA GLU A 88 23.89 -6.21 22.59
C GLU A 88 22.74 -5.24 22.32
N ILE A 89 21.93 -5.49 21.29
CA ILE A 89 20.74 -4.71 20.98
C ILE A 89 19.73 -4.77 22.13
N ALA A 90 19.46 -5.96 22.67
CA ALA A 90 18.54 -6.15 23.79
C ALA A 90 18.99 -5.38 25.04
N VAL A 91 20.29 -5.39 25.35
CA VAL A 91 20.88 -4.61 26.48
C VAL A 91 20.68 -3.10 26.24
N LYS A 92 20.92 -2.62 25.02
CA LYS A 92 20.74 -1.20 24.68
C LYS A 92 19.27 -0.78 24.72
N ILE A 93 18.33 -1.61 24.24
CA ILE A 93 16.90 -1.34 24.36
C ILE A 93 16.49 -1.19 25.82
N LYS A 94 16.90 -2.14 26.68
CA LYS A 94 16.61 -2.07 28.12
C LYS A 94 17.19 -0.80 28.78
N LYS A 95 18.39 -0.40 28.38
CA LYS A 95 18.99 0.85 28.86
C LYS A 95 18.20 2.07 28.48
N VAL A 96 17.74 2.15 27.21
CA VAL A 96 16.86 3.24 26.72
C VAL A 96 15.54 3.26 27.50
N GLN A 97 14.91 2.11 27.72
CA GLN A 97 13.67 2.02 28.51
C GLN A 97 13.88 2.46 29.96
N GLN A 98 14.97 2.07 30.60
CA GLN A 98 15.30 2.48 31.95
C GLN A 98 15.53 4.00 32.09
N GLN A 99 16.11 4.61 31.06
CA GLN A 99 16.46 6.03 31.09
C GLN A 99 15.30 6.93 30.67
N TYR A 100 14.48 6.51 29.69
CA TYR A 100 13.47 7.37 29.06
C TYR A 100 12.03 6.80 29.10
N GLY A 101 11.84 5.60 29.64
CA GLY A 101 10.57 4.86 29.67
C GLY A 101 10.32 4.02 28.43
N GLU A 102 9.29 3.15 28.52
CA GLU A 102 8.94 2.19 27.43
C GLU A 102 8.63 2.88 26.11
N ARG A 103 7.99 4.06 26.14
CA ARG A 103 7.63 4.83 24.96
C ARG A 103 8.83 5.34 24.15
N ALA A 104 10.03 5.30 24.70
CA ALA A 104 11.22 5.76 23.99
C ALA A 104 11.73 4.79 22.91
N VAL A 105 11.16 3.58 22.86
CA VAL A 105 11.50 2.56 21.85
C VAL A 105 10.43 2.50 20.76
N SER A 106 10.84 2.30 19.52
CA SER A 106 9.94 2.19 18.38
C SER A 106 10.36 1.11 17.39
N VAL A 107 9.39 0.66 16.60
CA VAL A 107 9.61 -0.17 15.42
C VAL A 107 9.10 0.59 14.19
N TRP A 108 9.84 0.53 13.10
CA TRP A 108 9.40 1.03 11.80
C TRP A 108 9.54 -0.06 10.74
N LYS A 109 8.42 -0.41 10.12
CA LYS A 109 8.34 -1.42 9.05
C LYS A 109 8.13 -0.74 7.70
N GLY A 110 8.92 -1.11 6.71
CA GLY A 110 8.69 -0.77 5.29
C GLY A 110 7.80 -1.78 4.59
N GLU A 111 7.32 -1.45 3.37
CA GLU A 111 6.41 -2.30 2.60
C GLU A 111 7.02 -3.64 2.19
N ALA A 112 8.34 -3.67 1.94
CA ALA A 112 9.03 -4.88 1.48
C ALA A 112 9.05 -6.05 2.48
N VAL A 113 8.73 -5.80 3.75
CA VAL A 113 8.66 -6.87 4.78
C VAL A 113 7.58 -7.89 4.45
N GLY A 114 6.61 -7.49 3.66
CA GLY A 114 5.51 -8.35 3.32
C GLY A 114 4.32 -8.17 4.26
N PHE A 115 3.48 -9.15 4.34
CA PHE A 115 2.13 -8.98 4.77
C PHE A 115 1.83 -9.84 5.99
N ALA A 116 0.83 -9.41 6.74
CA ALA A 116 0.24 -10.07 7.89
C ALA A 116 1.25 -10.59 8.93
N GLN A 117 1.85 -11.75 8.74
CA GLN A 117 2.62 -12.41 9.81
C GLN A 117 3.82 -11.59 10.30
N GLN A 118 4.63 -11.05 9.39
CA GLN A 118 5.82 -10.29 9.81
C GLN A 118 5.45 -8.92 10.37
N GLU A 119 4.42 -8.30 9.83
CA GLU A 119 3.87 -7.07 10.37
C GLU A 119 3.32 -7.30 11.77
N ASP A 120 2.53 -8.32 11.96
CA ASP A 120 1.94 -8.67 13.25
C ASP A 120 3.00 -9.05 14.29
N ILE A 121 4.06 -9.76 13.90
CA ILE A 121 5.17 -10.08 14.80
C ILE A 121 5.90 -8.81 15.23
N ALA A 122 6.13 -7.86 14.33
CA ALA A 122 6.75 -6.58 14.67
C ALA A 122 5.87 -5.76 15.63
N ARG A 123 4.55 -5.74 15.39
CA ARG A 123 3.56 -5.12 16.30
C ARG A 123 3.52 -5.83 17.65
N ARG A 124 3.49 -7.16 17.64
CA ARG A 124 3.52 -7.98 18.85
C ARG A 124 4.76 -7.69 19.68
N PHE A 125 5.93 -7.62 19.05
CA PHE A 125 7.18 -7.31 19.74
C PHE A 125 7.14 -5.96 20.44
N ILE A 126 6.76 -4.89 19.72
CA ILE A 126 6.75 -3.55 20.29
C ILE A 126 5.72 -3.42 21.43
N HIS A 127 4.56 -4.06 21.29
CA HIS A 127 3.57 -4.13 22.37
C HIS A 127 4.07 -4.91 23.58
N ALA A 128 4.72 -6.05 23.38
CA ALA A 128 5.24 -6.89 24.46
C ALA A 128 6.28 -6.17 25.33
N ILE A 129 7.03 -5.23 24.75
CA ILE A 129 7.98 -4.40 25.50
C ILE A 129 7.37 -3.11 26.05
N GLY A 130 6.05 -2.93 25.93
CA GLY A 130 5.28 -1.84 26.54
C GLY A 130 5.27 -0.52 25.74
N SER A 131 5.76 -0.50 24.49
CA SER A 131 5.72 0.72 23.69
C SER A 131 4.58 0.73 22.68
N PRO A 132 3.87 1.87 22.51
CA PRO A 132 2.82 2.05 21.52
C PRO A 132 3.40 2.44 20.15
N ASN A 133 4.70 2.63 20.01
CA ASN A 133 5.30 3.31 18.86
C ASN A 133 5.67 2.35 17.73
N TYR A 134 4.64 1.92 17.02
CA TYR A 134 4.78 1.21 15.75
C TYR A 134 4.56 2.18 14.59
N PHE A 135 5.53 2.28 13.68
CA PHE A 135 5.50 3.08 12.46
C PHE A 135 5.52 2.18 11.23
N SER A 136 4.91 2.64 10.16
CA SER A 136 5.00 2.01 8.85
C SER A 136 5.08 3.05 7.73
N ASN A 137 5.25 2.58 6.50
CA ASN A 137 5.13 3.41 5.30
C ASN A 137 3.69 3.87 5.04
N ASP A 138 2.70 3.27 5.67
CA ASP A 138 1.27 3.41 5.39
C ASP A 138 0.76 4.86 5.51
N THR A 139 1.37 5.65 6.39
CA THR A 139 1.05 7.08 6.54
C THR A 139 1.19 7.87 5.23
N ALA A 140 2.09 7.46 4.34
CA ALA A 140 2.36 8.13 3.06
C ALA A 140 2.23 7.15 1.87
N CYS A 141 1.42 6.09 2.02
CA CYS A 141 1.16 5.11 0.99
C CYS A 141 -0.34 4.99 0.70
N TRP A 142 -0.97 3.85 0.96
CA TRP A 142 -2.32 3.51 0.52
C TRP A 142 -3.44 3.81 1.52
N VAL A 143 -3.11 4.23 2.74
CA VAL A 143 -4.09 4.32 3.84
C VAL A 143 -5.11 5.44 3.64
N GLY A 144 -4.75 6.54 3.00
CA GLY A 144 -5.71 7.59 2.63
C GLY A 144 -6.82 7.04 1.75
N LYS A 145 -6.47 6.20 0.78
CA LYS A 145 -7.41 5.49 -0.10
C LYS A 145 -8.24 4.46 0.68
N TYR A 146 -7.60 3.66 1.53
CA TYR A 146 -8.28 2.69 2.38
C TYR A 146 -9.35 3.35 3.27
N ILE A 147 -9.00 4.43 3.97
CA ILE A 147 -9.95 5.19 4.79
C ILE A 147 -11.07 5.77 3.93
N GLY A 148 -10.76 6.29 2.73
CA GLY A 148 -11.76 6.80 1.80
C GLY A 148 -12.80 5.76 1.41
N TYR A 149 -12.37 4.55 1.10
CA TYR A 149 -13.25 3.42 0.81
C TYR A 149 -14.03 2.94 2.05
N CYS A 150 -13.36 2.79 3.20
CA CYS A 150 -14.03 2.40 4.43
C CYS A 150 -15.13 3.38 4.86
N LEU A 151 -14.91 4.68 4.67
CA LEU A 151 -15.93 5.70 4.92
C LEU A 151 -17.09 5.68 3.89
N GLY A 152 -16.87 5.08 2.72
CA GLY A 152 -17.88 4.88 1.69
C GLY A 152 -18.62 3.55 1.81
N TYR A 153 -17.87 2.44 1.88
CA TYR A 153 -18.41 1.06 1.79
C TYR A 153 -18.20 0.21 3.05
N GLY A 154 -17.42 0.69 4.02
CA GLY A 154 -17.02 -0.09 5.19
C GLY A 154 -15.75 -0.91 5.00
N GLN A 155 -15.26 -1.10 3.77
CA GLN A 155 -14.07 -1.91 3.48
C GLN A 155 -13.40 -1.54 2.16
N TRP A 156 -12.27 -2.18 1.86
CA TRP A 156 -11.57 -2.08 0.58
C TRP A 156 -12.37 -2.67 -0.57
N GLN A 157 -12.15 -2.17 -1.78
CA GLN A 157 -12.83 -2.61 -3.00
C GLN A 157 -11.86 -2.86 -4.17
N MET A 158 -12.32 -3.64 -5.16
CA MET A 158 -11.64 -3.88 -6.44
C MET A 158 -12.64 -3.87 -7.59
N GLY A 159 -12.21 -3.44 -8.79
CA GLY A 159 -13.04 -3.50 -10.00
C GLY A 159 -13.10 -4.90 -10.61
N ASP A 160 -14.27 -5.30 -11.12
CA ASP A 160 -14.44 -6.51 -11.93
C ASP A 160 -14.24 -6.17 -13.41
N TYR A 161 -12.99 -5.89 -13.79
CA TYR A 161 -12.66 -5.37 -15.12
C TYR A 161 -13.06 -6.26 -16.29
N PRO A 162 -12.92 -7.61 -16.24
CA PRO A 162 -13.27 -8.47 -17.38
C PRO A 162 -14.73 -8.41 -17.80
N GLN A 163 -15.64 -8.09 -16.87
CA GLN A 163 -17.08 -8.03 -17.12
C GLN A 163 -17.63 -6.60 -17.23
N ALA A 164 -16.77 -5.59 -17.08
CA ALA A 164 -17.17 -4.19 -17.12
C ALA A 164 -17.59 -3.74 -18.52
N LYS A 165 -18.52 -2.78 -18.59
CA LYS A 165 -18.79 -1.98 -19.78
C LYS A 165 -17.98 -0.69 -19.83
N LEU A 166 -17.64 -0.19 -18.65
CA LEU A 166 -16.79 0.99 -18.48
C LEU A 166 -15.74 0.71 -17.40
N ILE A 167 -14.49 0.99 -17.72
CA ILE A 167 -13.38 0.94 -16.78
C ILE A 167 -12.91 2.37 -16.52
N MET A 168 -12.99 2.82 -15.27
CA MET A 168 -12.56 4.14 -14.85
C MET A 168 -11.30 4.04 -13.99
N LEU A 169 -10.17 4.46 -14.55
CA LEU A 169 -8.87 4.46 -13.90
C LEU A 169 -8.52 5.87 -13.46
N TRP A 170 -8.34 6.06 -12.17
CA TRP A 170 -8.11 7.37 -11.59
C TRP A 170 -6.77 7.43 -10.86
N GLY A 171 -5.81 8.21 -11.40
CA GLY A 171 -4.48 8.40 -10.82
C GLY A 171 -3.67 7.12 -10.65
N VAL A 172 -3.79 6.16 -11.59
CA VAL A 172 -3.12 4.86 -11.54
C VAL A 172 -2.50 4.49 -12.89
N ASN A 173 -1.38 3.76 -12.85
CA ASN A 173 -0.68 3.30 -14.06
C ASN A 173 -0.35 1.79 -13.98
N PRO A 174 -1.36 0.92 -14.15
CA PRO A 174 -1.24 -0.53 -13.96
C PRO A 174 -0.12 -1.20 -14.75
N PRO A 175 0.22 -0.81 -15.99
CA PRO A 175 1.35 -1.41 -16.72
C PRO A 175 2.67 -1.43 -15.94
N TYR A 176 2.88 -0.47 -15.03
CA TYR A 176 4.09 -0.37 -14.22
C TYR A 176 3.91 -0.81 -12.76
N SER A 177 2.71 -0.62 -12.20
CA SER A 177 2.46 -0.90 -10.78
C SER A 177 1.90 -2.30 -10.53
N MET A 178 0.92 -2.73 -11.34
CA MET A 178 0.16 -3.99 -11.16
C MET A 178 -0.09 -4.63 -12.53
N ALA A 179 0.87 -5.42 -13.01
CA ALA A 179 0.84 -5.95 -14.37
C ALA A 179 -0.28 -6.99 -14.59
N THR A 180 -0.66 -7.76 -13.58
CA THR A 180 -1.79 -8.71 -13.64
C THR A 180 -3.13 -7.98 -13.71
N MET A 181 -3.33 -6.93 -12.93
CA MET A 181 -4.51 -6.08 -13.05
C MET A 181 -4.65 -5.48 -14.45
N MET A 182 -3.54 -5.06 -15.07
CA MET A 182 -3.60 -4.57 -16.46
C MET A 182 -4.08 -5.64 -17.43
N GLN A 183 -3.78 -6.91 -17.20
CA GLN A 183 -4.28 -8.01 -18.03
C GLN A 183 -5.80 -8.16 -17.95
N ASP A 184 -6.38 -8.04 -16.74
CA ASP A 184 -7.81 -8.09 -16.55
C ASP A 184 -8.50 -6.87 -17.16
N ILE A 185 -7.89 -5.69 -17.07
CA ILE A 185 -8.35 -4.48 -17.77
C ILE A 185 -8.37 -4.70 -19.29
N MET A 186 -7.28 -5.25 -19.86
CA MET A 186 -7.22 -5.54 -21.29
C MET A 186 -8.24 -6.59 -21.69
N LYS A 187 -8.51 -7.57 -20.84
CA LYS A 187 -9.57 -8.56 -21.09
C LYS A 187 -10.95 -7.89 -21.13
N GLY A 188 -11.24 -6.95 -20.23
CA GLY A 188 -12.47 -6.14 -20.29
C GLY A 188 -12.58 -5.36 -21.58
N ARG A 189 -11.48 -4.75 -22.05
CA ARG A 189 -11.45 -4.03 -23.34
C ARG A 189 -11.68 -4.95 -24.55
N GLU A 190 -11.08 -6.13 -24.57
CA GLU A 190 -11.35 -7.16 -25.59
C GLU A 190 -12.83 -7.55 -25.61
N ASN A 191 -13.50 -7.54 -24.45
CA ASN A 191 -14.93 -7.81 -24.32
C ASN A 191 -15.80 -6.57 -24.63
N GLY A 192 -15.22 -5.45 -25.06
CA GLY A 192 -15.92 -4.24 -25.51
C GLY A 192 -16.06 -3.13 -24.46
N ALA A 193 -15.41 -3.23 -23.30
CA ALA A 193 -15.41 -2.16 -22.32
C ALA A 193 -14.72 -0.90 -22.85
N LYS A 194 -15.34 0.27 -22.65
CA LYS A 194 -14.65 1.55 -22.77
C LYS A 194 -13.74 1.79 -21.58
N MET A 195 -12.67 2.53 -21.79
CA MET A 195 -11.73 2.90 -20.73
C MET A 195 -11.54 4.41 -20.66
N ILE A 196 -11.86 4.98 -19.51
CA ILE A 196 -11.59 6.38 -19.19
C ILE A 196 -10.42 6.42 -18.19
N VAL A 197 -9.39 7.19 -18.52
CA VAL A 197 -8.22 7.39 -17.64
C VAL A 197 -8.15 8.84 -17.22
N ILE A 198 -8.21 9.08 -15.93
CA ILE A 198 -8.16 10.41 -15.30
C ILE A 198 -6.80 10.51 -14.59
N ASP A 199 -5.89 11.31 -15.12
CA ASP A 199 -4.51 11.42 -14.63
C ASP A 199 -3.91 12.75 -15.09
N PRO A 200 -3.21 13.50 -14.26
CA PRO A 200 -2.54 14.74 -14.70
C PRO A 200 -1.44 14.48 -15.73
N ARG A 201 -0.93 13.27 -15.80
CA ARG A 201 0.12 12.84 -16.71
C ARG A 201 -0.41 11.87 -17.76
N LEU A 202 -0.03 12.07 -19.02
CA LEU A 202 -0.29 11.11 -20.11
C LEU A 202 0.57 9.85 -19.89
N SER A 203 0.12 8.98 -18.96
CA SER A 203 0.78 7.74 -18.55
C SER A 203 0.67 6.65 -19.62
N ALA A 204 1.35 5.50 -19.40
CA ALA A 204 1.28 4.38 -20.35
C ALA A 204 -0.14 3.84 -20.52
N VAL A 205 -0.93 3.79 -19.45
CA VAL A 205 -2.34 3.39 -19.55
C VAL A 205 -3.20 4.50 -20.15
N ALA A 206 -2.92 5.76 -19.87
CA ALA A 206 -3.65 6.90 -20.43
C ALA A 206 -3.54 6.97 -21.98
N ARG A 207 -2.39 6.56 -22.53
CA ARG A 207 -2.20 6.45 -23.99
C ARG A 207 -3.10 5.39 -24.67
N GLN A 208 -3.65 4.48 -23.89
CA GLN A 208 -4.52 3.39 -24.37
C GLN A 208 -6.00 3.66 -24.05
N ALA A 209 -6.32 4.78 -23.40
CA ALA A 209 -7.67 5.15 -23.04
C ALA A 209 -8.52 5.54 -24.27
N ASP A 210 -9.82 5.27 -24.22
CA ASP A 210 -10.78 5.83 -25.17
C ASP A 210 -10.99 7.33 -24.89
N ILE A 211 -10.96 7.70 -23.60
CA ILE A 211 -10.96 9.10 -23.15
C ILE A 211 -9.87 9.29 -22.11
N TYR A 212 -8.93 10.17 -22.41
CA TYR A 212 -7.95 10.65 -21.46
C TYR A 212 -8.37 12.02 -20.91
N VAL A 213 -8.45 12.11 -19.59
CA VAL A 213 -8.86 13.32 -18.87
C VAL A 213 -7.69 13.85 -18.09
N GLN A 214 -7.10 14.93 -18.57
CA GLN A 214 -6.05 15.64 -17.84
C GLN A 214 -6.68 16.65 -16.88
N LEU A 215 -6.48 16.46 -15.59
CA LEU A 215 -6.96 17.37 -14.56
C LEU A 215 -5.80 18.04 -13.82
N ARG A 216 -6.08 19.15 -13.14
CA ARG A 216 -5.16 19.76 -12.19
C ARG A 216 -4.93 18.80 -11.01
N PRO A 217 -3.69 18.51 -10.60
CA PRO A 217 -3.40 17.63 -9.47
C PRO A 217 -4.16 18.05 -8.19
N GLY A 218 -4.76 17.06 -7.50
CA GLY A 218 -5.48 17.26 -6.23
C GLY A 218 -6.93 17.73 -6.37
N THR A 219 -7.46 17.86 -7.61
CA THR A 219 -8.85 18.30 -7.85
C THR A 219 -9.81 17.15 -8.20
N ASP A 220 -9.37 15.93 -8.02
CA ASP A 220 -10.11 14.70 -8.33
C ASP A 220 -11.49 14.67 -7.65
N GLY A 221 -11.56 15.07 -6.38
CA GLY A 221 -12.82 15.15 -5.64
C GLY A 221 -13.81 16.15 -6.23
N ALA A 222 -13.33 17.27 -6.77
CA ALA A 222 -14.20 18.24 -7.44
C ALA A 222 -14.81 17.65 -8.72
N LEU A 223 -14.01 16.94 -9.52
CA LEU A 223 -14.50 16.24 -10.72
C LEU A 223 -15.54 15.18 -10.34
N ALA A 224 -15.25 14.35 -9.34
CA ALA A 224 -16.18 13.31 -8.90
C ALA A 224 -17.50 13.89 -8.40
N LEU A 225 -17.49 15.00 -7.62
CA LEU A 225 -18.69 15.66 -7.13
C LEU A 225 -19.46 16.35 -8.25
N GLY A 226 -18.80 16.86 -9.29
CA GLY A 226 -19.47 17.40 -10.48
C GLY A 226 -20.18 16.32 -11.30
N LEU A 227 -19.54 15.18 -11.48
CA LEU A 227 -20.17 14.00 -12.11
C LEU A 227 -21.39 13.54 -11.30
N ALA A 228 -21.28 13.49 -9.97
CA ALA A 228 -22.40 13.19 -9.09
C ALA A 228 -23.55 14.20 -9.22
N ASN A 229 -23.24 15.50 -9.31
CA ASN A 229 -24.25 16.52 -9.54
C ASN A 229 -24.99 16.31 -10.86
N LEU A 230 -24.28 16.02 -11.94
CA LEU A 230 -24.90 15.76 -13.26
C LEU A 230 -25.80 14.52 -13.22
N LEU A 231 -25.35 13.42 -12.65
CA LEU A 231 -26.15 12.19 -12.52
C LEU A 231 -27.43 12.43 -11.72
N ILE A 232 -27.33 13.15 -10.59
CA ILE A 232 -28.47 13.43 -9.70
C ILE A 232 -29.43 14.42 -10.36
N SER A 233 -28.96 15.55 -10.88
CA SER A 233 -29.80 16.59 -11.46
C SER A 233 -30.53 16.14 -12.73
N SER A 234 -29.91 15.25 -13.52
CA SER A 234 -30.55 14.65 -14.70
C SER A 234 -31.31 13.35 -14.38
N ASN A 235 -31.40 12.98 -13.10
CA ASN A 235 -32.09 11.76 -12.65
C ASN A 235 -31.56 10.46 -13.27
N ARG A 236 -30.25 10.35 -13.51
CA ARG A 236 -29.56 9.22 -14.12
C ARG A 236 -28.70 8.46 -13.13
N TYR A 237 -29.26 8.13 -11.96
CA TYR A 237 -28.64 7.33 -10.93
C TYR A 237 -29.56 6.16 -10.53
N ASP A 238 -29.01 5.12 -9.92
CA ASP A 238 -29.76 3.97 -9.45
C ASP A 238 -30.56 4.29 -8.18
N ARG A 239 -31.85 4.62 -8.37
CA ARG A 239 -32.75 4.99 -7.26
C ARG A 239 -33.06 3.82 -6.33
N ASP A 240 -33.15 2.60 -6.86
CA ASP A 240 -33.44 1.42 -6.05
C ASP A 240 -32.27 1.12 -5.14
N PHE A 241 -31.06 1.08 -5.71
CA PHE A 241 -29.82 0.91 -4.91
C PHE A 241 -29.71 1.99 -3.83
N ILE A 242 -29.87 3.26 -4.19
CA ILE A 242 -29.76 4.40 -3.25
C ILE A 242 -30.77 4.27 -2.12
N SER A 243 -32.02 3.95 -2.43
CA SER A 243 -33.08 3.85 -1.41
C SER A 243 -32.91 2.68 -0.45
N ARG A 244 -32.32 1.58 -0.91
CA ARG A 244 -32.19 0.33 -0.13
C ARG A 244 -30.89 0.21 0.63
N PHE A 245 -29.78 0.71 0.09
CA PHE A 245 -28.44 0.41 0.57
C PHE A 245 -27.63 1.61 1.03
N THR A 246 -28.18 2.84 0.91
CA THR A 246 -27.43 4.03 1.30
C THR A 246 -28.13 4.86 2.39
N VAL A 247 -27.37 5.70 3.07
CA VAL A 247 -27.86 6.67 4.03
C VAL A 247 -27.37 8.08 3.69
N GLY A 248 -28.17 9.10 3.96
CA GLY A 248 -27.77 10.50 3.81
C GLY A 248 -27.83 11.04 2.38
N PHE A 249 -28.47 10.36 1.44
CA PHE A 249 -28.58 10.78 0.04
C PHE A 249 -29.10 12.22 -0.13
N ASP A 250 -30.16 12.63 0.61
CA ASP A 250 -30.73 13.97 0.46
C ASP A 250 -29.72 15.08 0.81
N LYS A 251 -28.93 14.85 1.87
CA LYS A 251 -27.85 15.78 2.28
C LYS A 251 -26.75 15.83 1.22
N PHE A 252 -26.38 14.67 0.66
CA PHE A 252 -25.38 14.58 -0.40
C PHE A 252 -25.88 15.27 -1.67
N ALA A 253 -27.12 15.00 -2.11
CA ALA A 253 -27.74 15.62 -3.27
C ALA A 253 -27.83 17.16 -3.13
N ALA A 254 -28.14 17.65 -1.94
CA ALA A 254 -28.11 19.09 -1.67
C ALA A 254 -26.69 19.66 -1.72
N TYR A 255 -25.71 18.94 -1.19
CA TYR A 255 -24.30 19.37 -1.13
C TYR A 255 -23.67 19.47 -2.53
N VAL A 256 -23.93 18.52 -3.41
CA VAL A 256 -23.30 18.48 -4.74
C VAL A 256 -23.82 19.54 -5.71
N LYS A 257 -24.96 20.18 -5.46
CA LYS A 257 -25.53 21.23 -6.31
C LYS A 257 -24.58 22.37 -6.64
N LYS A 258 -23.67 22.70 -5.74
CA LYS A 258 -22.66 23.74 -5.95
C LYS A 258 -21.54 23.35 -6.92
N PHE A 259 -21.37 22.05 -7.20
CA PHE A 259 -20.37 21.56 -8.14
C PHE A 259 -20.97 21.49 -9.55
N THR A 260 -21.30 22.68 -10.11
CA THR A 260 -21.77 22.78 -11.48
C THR A 260 -20.64 22.44 -12.46
N PRO A 261 -20.93 22.01 -13.69
CA PRO A 261 -19.88 21.72 -14.70
C PRO A 261 -18.94 22.90 -14.92
N GLU A 262 -19.42 24.13 -14.89
CA GLU A 262 -18.61 25.35 -15.02
C GLU A 262 -17.65 25.55 -13.83
N TYR A 263 -18.17 25.37 -12.60
CA TYR A 263 -17.36 25.44 -11.39
C TYR A 263 -16.27 24.35 -11.42
N VAL A 264 -16.67 23.12 -11.74
CA VAL A 264 -15.75 21.98 -11.81
C VAL A 264 -14.69 22.19 -12.91
N SER A 265 -15.09 22.70 -14.07
CA SER A 265 -14.15 23.04 -15.16
C SER A 265 -13.11 24.08 -14.71
N ALA A 266 -13.53 25.11 -14.00
CA ALA A 266 -12.64 26.15 -13.47
C ALA A 266 -11.64 25.57 -12.44
N GLU A 267 -12.09 24.67 -11.55
CA GLU A 267 -11.28 24.05 -10.52
C GLU A 267 -10.31 22.99 -11.09
N THR A 268 -10.77 22.18 -12.02
CA THR A 268 -10.05 20.99 -12.48
C THR A 268 -9.26 21.22 -13.77
N SER A 269 -9.59 22.25 -14.53
CA SER A 269 -9.16 22.50 -15.93
C SER A 269 -9.72 21.48 -16.94
N VAL A 270 -10.66 20.65 -16.56
CA VAL A 270 -11.36 19.73 -17.48
C VAL A 270 -12.47 20.50 -18.22
N PRO A 271 -12.53 20.46 -19.55
CA PRO A 271 -13.57 21.15 -20.30
C PRO A 271 -14.98 20.70 -19.92
N VAL A 272 -15.92 21.65 -19.85
CA VAL A 272 -17.35 21.37 -19.51
C VAL A 272 -17.93 20.25 -20.38
N ALA A 273 -17.65 20.28 -21.70
CA ALA A 273 -18.13 19.25 -22.63
C ALA A 273 -17.64 17.84 -22.26
N VAL A 274 -16.38 17.72 -21.82
CA VAL A 274 -15.81 16.43 -21.39
C VAL A 274 -16.46 15.94 -20.10
N ILE A 275 -16.76 16.85 -19.17
CA ILE A 275 -17.46 16.48 -17.91
C ILE A 275 -18.85 15.90 -18.23
N HIS A 276 -19.60 16.51 -19.17
CA HIS A 276 -20.88 15.98 -19.63
C HIS A 276 -20.72 14.64 -20.34
N GLU A 277 -19.74 14.50 -21.23
CA GLU A 277 -19.47 13.26 -21.95
C GLU A 277 -19.17 12.09 -21.00
N ILE A 278 -18.36 12.31 -19.95
CA ILE A 278 -18.09 11.29 -18.93
C ILE A 278 -19.38 10.89 -18.22
N ALA A 279 -20.21 11.84 -17.79
CA ALA A 279 -21.47 11.55 -17.11
C ALA A 279 -22.44 10.76 -18.01
N ASP A 280 -22.49 11.06 -19.31
CA ASP A 280 -23.32 10.35 -20.29
C ASP A 280 -22.86 8.90 -20.47
N ILE A 281 -21.56 8.68 -20.58
CA ILE A 281 -20.97 7.34 -20.71
C ILE A 281 -21.20 6.54 -19.42
N MET A 282 -21.01 7.15 -18.24
CA MET A 282 -21.29 6.49 -16.97
C MET A 282 -22.74 6.04 -16.87
N ALA A 283 -23.70 6.93 -17.16
CA ALA A 283 -25.12 6.60 -17.11
C ALA A 283 -25.51 5.47 -18.08
N ALA A 284 -24.86 5.40 -19.25
CA ALA A 284 -25.10 4.34 -20.23
C ALA A 284 -24.47 2.99 -19.84
N ALA A 285 -23.38 3.00 -19.07
CA ALA A 285 -22.65 1.79 -18.65
C ALA A 285 -23.16 1.20 -17.33
N ALA A 286 -23.84 2.00 -16.50
CA ALA A 286 -24.32 1.55 -15.19
C ALA A 286 -25.19 0.28 -15.28
N PRO A 287 -25.10 -0.65 -14.32
CA PRO A 287 -24.22 -0.65 -13.16
C PRO A 287 -22.83 -1.27 -13.41
N GLN A 288 -22.47 -1.59 -14.65
CA GLN A 288 -21.25 -2.29 -15.02
C GLN A 288 -20.05 -1.34 -15.19
N ILE A 289 -19.75 -0.54 -14.17
CA ILE A 289 -18.63 0.40 -14.15
C ILE A 289 -17.61 -0.08 -13.11
N ALA A 290 -16.42 -0.46 -13.55
CA ALA A 290 -15.33 -0.84 -12.68
C ALA A 290 -14.43 0.37 -12.37
N PHE A 291 -14.48 0.86 -11.14
CA PHE A 291 -13.65 1.95 -10.68
C PHE A 291 -12.33 1.46 -10.08
N HIS A 292 -11.26 2.20 -10.30
CA HIS A 292 -10.01 2.03 -9.58
C HIS A 292 -9.34 3.36 -9.26
N CYS A 293 -9.12 3.62 -7.98
CA CYS A 293 -8.34 4.77 -7.51
C CYS A 293 -6.89 4.35 -7.21
N GLY A 294 -5.94 5.03 -7.83
CA GLY A 294 -4.53 4.89 -7.51
C GLY A 294 -4.09 5.83 -6.39
N ASN A 295 -2.82 5.70 -5.99
CA ASN A 295 -2.24 6.55 -4.94
C ASN A 295 -2.16 8.03 -5.36
N GLY A 296 -2.29 8.35 -6.66
CA GLY A 296 -2.33 9.72 -7.14
C GLY A 296 -3.44 10.57 -6.54
N LEU A 297 -4.58 9.96 -6.12
CA LEU A 297 -5.69 10.66 -5.50
C LEU A 297 -5.45 10.98 -4.04
N GLU A 298 -4.75 10.09 -3.33
CA GLU A 298 -4.61 10.16 -1.88
C GLU A 298 -3.39 10.94 -1.40
N HIS A 299 -2.36 11.10 -2.24
CA HIS A 299 -1.15 11.84 -1.90
C HIS A 299 -1.34 13.38 -1.99
N HIS A 300 -2.50 13.84 -1.54
CA HIS A 300 -2.88 15.24 -1.43
C HIS A 300 -3.51 15.52 -0.06
N ILE A 301 -3.56 16.79 0.35
CA ILE A 301 -4.19 17.19 1.63
C ILE A 301 -5.64 16.69 1.73
N ASN A 302 -6.35 16.63 0.60
CA ASN A 302 -7.74 16.18 0.53
C ASN A 302 -7.88 14.71 0.07
N GLY A 303 -6.83 13.91 0.16
CA GLY A 303 -6.75 12.58 -0.44
C GLY A 303 -7.86 11.62 -0.02
N VAL A 304 -8.16 11.53 1.26
CA VAL A 304 -9.27 10.70 1.78
C VAL A 304 -10.60 11.10 1.14
N ASN A 305 -10.90 12.40 1.06
CA ASN A 305 -12.16 12.89 0.49
C ASN A 305 -12.21 12.74 -1.04
N ASN A 306 -11.07 12.80 -1.74
CA ASN A 306 -11.01 12.51 -3.18
C ASN A 306 -11.49 11.08 -3.47
N VAL A 307 -10.94 10.11 -2.76
CA VAL A 307 -11.34 8.70 -2.91
C VAL A 307 -12.79 8.47 -2.47
N ARG A 308 -13.19 9.09 -1.34
CA ARG A 308 -14.58 9.02 -0.87
C ARG A 308 -15.57 9.60 -1.89
N ALA A 309 -15.24 10.68 -2.59
CA ALA A 309 -16.09 11.23 -3.64
C ALA A 309 -16.26 10.28 -4.82
N VAL A 310 -15.19 9.56 -5.22
CA VAL A 310 -15.28 8.50 -6.25
C VAL A 310 -16.16 7.35 -5.76
N SER A 311 -16.06 6.96 -4.49
CA SER A 311 -16.93 5.90 -3.94
C SER A 311 -18.42 6.27 -3.95
N MET A 312 -18.76 7.56 -3.86
CA MET A 312 -20.14 8.01 -4.03
C MET A 312 -20.64 7.85 -5.48
N LEU A 313 -19.77 8.00 -6.49
CA LEU A 313 -20.13 7.71 -7.88
C LEU A 313 -20.46 6.23 -8.09
N ASP A 314 -19.69 5.35 -7.47
CA ASP A 314 -19.90 3.91 -7.48
C ASP A 314 -21.30 3.56 -6.94
N ALA A 315 -21.65 4.11 -5.78
CA ALA A 315 -22.98 3.93 -5.17
C ALA A 315 -24.10 4.53 -6.01
N LEU A 316 -23.92 5.73 -6.60
CA LEU A 316 -24.92 6.37 -7.45
C LEU A 316 -25.25 5.54 -8.68
N ASN A 317 -24.30 4.81 -9.22
CA ASN A 317 -24.49 3.97 -10.40
C ASN A 317 -24.89 2.52 -10.06
N GLY A 318 -25.04 2.16 -8.77
CA GLY A 318 -25.41 0.81 -8.34
C GLY A 318 -24.35 -0.24 -8.65
N CYS A 319 -23.07 0.16 -8.73
CA CYS A 319 -21.99 -0.73 -9.18
C CYS A 319 -21.49 -1.67 -8.11
N LEU A 320 -21.77 -1.35 -6.83
CA LEU A 320 -21.21 -2.08 -5.69
C LEU A 320 -21.77 -3.51 -5.67
N ASP A 321 -20.85 -4.48 -5.57
CA ASP A 321 -21.10 -5.92 -5.53
C ASP A 321 -21.87 -6.47 -6.76
N THR A 322 -21.77 -5.77 -7.89
CA THR A 322 -22.39 -6.12 -9.16
C THR A 322 -21.34 -6.68 -10.13
N PRO A 323 -21.64 -7.76 -10.90
CA PRO A 323 -20.73 -8.23 -11.95
C PRO A 323 -20.40 -7.13 -12.96
N GLY A 324 -19.11 -6.92 -13.23
CA GLY A 324 -18.62 -5.83 -14.08
C GLY A 324 -18.55 -4.46 -13.38
N GLY A 325 -18.93 -4.39 -12.12
CA GLY A 325 -18.82 -3.21 -11.27
C GLY A 325 -17.67 -3.33 -10.26
N THR A 326 -17.96 -2.98 -9.02
CA THR A 326 -17.02 -3.00 -7.92
C THR A 326 -17.30 -4.16 -6.97
N ARG A 327 -16.29 -4.94 -6.65
CA ARG A 327 -16.38 -6.07 -5.71
C ARG A 327 -15.82 -5.70 -4.36
N LEU A 328 -16.51 -6.13 -3.31
CA LEU A 328 -16.00 -6.15 -1.95
C LEU A 328 -15.24 -7.45 -1.71
N GLY A 329 -14.02 -7.35 -1.18
CA GLY A 329 -13.17 -8.52 -0.95
C GLY A 329 -13.51 -9.21 0.37
N GLU A 330 -13.77 -10.53 0.32
CA GLU A 330 -13.86 -11.40 1.49
C GLU A 330 -12.76 -12.46 1.40
N GLY A 331 -11.71 -12.32 2.20
CA GLY A 331 -10.64 -13.31 2.25
C GLY A 331 -10.80 -14.30 3.39
N PRO A 332 -10.06 -15.41 3.38
CA PRO A 332 -9.97 -16.29 4.54
C PRO A 332 -9.40 -15.49 5.71
N GLY A 333 -10.17 -15.39 6.79
CA GLY A 333 -9.74 -14.71 8.02
C GLY A 333 -8.58 -15.47 8.66
N LEU A 334 -7.46 -14.80 8.85
CA LEU A 334 -6.37 -15.28 9.70
C LEU A 334 -6.50 -14.64 11.08
N ARG A 335 -6.19 -15.43 12.12
CA ARG A 335 -6.09 -14.85 13.47
C ARG A 335 -4.89 -13.90 13.52
N GLY A 336 -5.12 -12.67 13.94
CA GLY A 336 -4.05 -11.70 14.18
C GLY A 336 -3.09 -12.17 15.29
N LEU A 337 -1.82 -11.82 15.16
CA LEU A 337 -0.78 -12.15 16.14
C LEU A 337 -0.46 -10.95 17.04
N THR A 338 -1.10 -9.82 16.84
CA THR A 338 -0.93 -8.61 17.64
C THR A 338 -1.40 -8.80 19.08
N LEU A 339 -1.01 -7.90 19.98
CA LEU A 339 -1.42 -7.89 21.39
C LEU A 339 -2.35 -6.70 21.70
N TYR A 340 -3.08 -6.19 20.72
CA TYR A 340 -3.92 -5.00 20.90
C TYR A 340 -5.01 -5.19 21.95
N ASP A 341 -5.63 -6.36 21.97
CA ASP A 341 -6.72 -6.67 22.90
C ASP A 341 -6.20 -6.98 24.30
N GLU A 342 -5.02 -7.62 24.39
CA GLU A 342 -4.40 -8.01 25.64
C GLU A 342 -3.66 -6.87 26.32
N ILE A 343 -3.04 -5.95 25.52
CA ILE A 343 -2.25 -4.83 26.02
C ILE A 343 -2.71 -3.54 25.32
N PRO A 344 -3.77 -2.89 25.79
CA PRO A 344 -4.26 -1.66 25.19
C PRO A 344 -3.32 -0.48 25.50
N LEU A 345 -2.50 -0.08 24.54
CA LEU A 345 -1.48 0.97 24.70
C LEU A 345 -1.96 2.38 24.28
N ARG A 346 -3.22 2.56 23.89
CA ARG A 346 -3.76 3.87 23.45
C ARG A 346 -3.61 4.97 24.51
N HIS A 347 -3.72 4.63 25.78
CA HIS A 347 -3.55 5.55 26.90
C HIS A 347 -2.14 6.13 27.02
N LEU A 348 -1.16 5.53 26.34
CA LEU A 348 0.23 6.02 26.28
C LEU A 348 0.44 7.06 25.17
N GLU A 349 -0.62 7.53 24.53
CA GLU A 349 -0.61 8.58 23.50
C GLU A 349 0.38 8.27 22.35
N PRO A 350 0.12 7.24 21.53
CA PRO A 350 0.96 6.92 20.37
C PRO A 350 1.23 8.15 19.50
N ILE A 351 2.44 8.29 18.96
CA ILE A 351 2.85 9.48 18.21
C ILE A 351 1.88 9.74 17.05
N GLY A 352 1.23 10.91 17.08
CA GLY A 352 0.27 11.33 16.08
C GLY A 352 -1.19 10.95 16.34
N SER A 353 -1.49 10.07 17.32
CA SER A 353 -2.84 9.60 17.59
C SER A 353 -3.83 10.74 17.95
N THR A 354 -3.38 11.76 18.67
CA THR A 354 -4.19 12.93 19.02
C THR A 354 -4.41 13.87 17.83
N LYS A 355 -3.39 14.05 16.98
CA LYS A 355 -3.46 14.96 15.83
C LYS A 355 -4.19 14.34 14.65
N TYR A 356 -4.07 13.03 14.48
CA TYR A 356 -4.67 12.25 13.38
C TYR A 356 -5.47 11.08 13.92
N PRO A 357 -6.55 11.33 14.70
CA PRO A 357 -7.29 10.26 15.38
C PRO A 357 -7.93 9.26 14.39
N VAL A 358 -8.43 9.73 13.26
CA VAL A 358 -9.03 8.86 12.24
C VAL A 358 -7.99 7.87 11.68
N PHE A 359 -6.78 8.34 11.36
CA PHE A 359 -5.70 7.46 10.92
C PHE A 359 -5.39 6.41 11.99
N TYR A 360 -5.22 6.84 13.24
CA TYR A 360 -4.90 5.93 14.34
C TYR A 360 -6.03 4.91 14.58
N ASP A 361 -7.30 5.33 14.57
CA ASP A 361 -8.44 4.43 14.79
C ASP A 361 -8.56 3.35 13.70
N PHE A 362 -8.23 3.68 12.45
CA PHE A 362 -8.25 2.70 11.35
C PHE A 362 -7.02 1.79 11.31
N ARG A 363 -5.85 2.27 11.76
CA ARG A 363 -4.59 1.53 11.57
C ARG A 363 -3.92 1.09 12.86
N GLN A 364 -4.22 1.74 13.98
CA GLN A 364 -3.51 1.55 15.25
C GLN A 364 -1.98 1.70 15.11
N GLU A 365 -1.58 2.69 14.31
CA GLU A 365 -0.20 3.02 13.98
C GLU A 365 0.12 4.46 14.33
N CYS A 366 1.37 4.70 14.69
CA CYS A 366 1.89 6.04 14.83
C CYS A 366 2.02 6.75 13.48
N HIS A 367 1.83 8.05 13.46
CA HIS A 367 1.99 8.83 12.24
C HIS A 367 3.47 9.05 11.91
N THR A 368 3.96 8.36 10.90
CA THR A 368 5.38 8.28 10.53
C THR A 368 6.04 9.64 10.30
N MET A 369 5.35 10.59 9.63
CA MET A 369 5.91 11.92 9.38
C MET A 369 6.11 12.74 10.65
N MET A 370 5.46 12.42 11.76
CA MET A 370 5.68 13.07 13.05
C MET A 370 6.88 12.52 13.83
N SER A 371 7.37 11.33 13.49
CA SER A 371 8.49 10.71 14.19
C SER A 371 9.77 11.56 14.13
N MET A 372 10.02 12.25 12.98
CA MET A 372 11.20 13.10 12.81
C MET A 372 11.21 14.28 13.79
N ASP A 373 10.08 14.93 13.95
CA ASP A 373 9.96 16.03 14.91
C ASP A 373 10.08 15.52 16.34
N THR A 374 9.49 14.37 16.64
CA THR A 374 9.60 13.73 17.96
C THR A 374 11.04 13.39 18.32
N MET A 375 11.80 12.76 17.40
CA MET A 375 13.22 12.45 17.62
C MET A 375 14.07 13.71 17.88
N LEU A 376 13.77 14.81 17.16
CA LEU A 376 14.54 16.05 17.26
C LEU A 376 14.16 16.92 18.46
N THR A 377 12.94 16.80 18.99
CA THR A 377 12.42 17.73 20.00
C THR A 377 12.05 17.07 21.33
N ASP A 378 12.07 15.75 21.39
CA ASP A 378 11.59 14.94 22.51
C ASP A 378 10.11 15.22 22.87
N LYS A 379 9.29 15.65 21.91
CA LYS A 379 7.86 15.94 22.12
C LYS A 379 6.98 15.04 21.25
N PRO A 380 5.89 14.48 21.82
CA PRO A 380 5.36 14.68 23.20
C PRO A 380 6.16 13.97 24.29
N TYR A 381 7.07 13.08 23.93
CA TYR A 381 8.00 12.37 24.82
C TYR A 381 9.24 11.93 24.01
N PRO A 382 10.37 11.58 24.70
CA PRO A 382 11.59 11.15 24.01
C PRO A 382 11.37 9.89 23.17
N LEU A 383 11.88 9.90 21.92
CA LEU A 383 11.99 8.73 21.05
C LEU A 383 13.49 8.52 20.79
N LYS A 384 14.08 7.47 21.37
CA LYS A 384 15.54 7.30 21.45
C LYS A 384 16.06 5.99 20.87
N ALA A 385 15.18 5.00 20.64
CA ALA A 385 15.57 3.77 19.99
C ALA A 385 14.59 3.42 18.86
N MET A 386 15.12 2.97 17.72
CA MET A 386 14.33 2.54 16.58
C MET A 386 14.88 1.26 15.97
N LEU A 387 14.00 0.27 15.81
CA LEU A 387 14.26 -0.94 15.01
C LEU A 387 13.56 -0.76 13.67
N LEU A 388 14.33 -0.55 12.62
CA LEU A 388 13.83 -0.27 11.29
C LEU A 388 14.04 -1.50 10.40
N THR A 389 12.99 -1.93 9.71
CA THR A 389 13.01 -3.12 8.86
C THR A 389 12.53 -2.81 7.47
N ALA A 390 13.34 -3.12 6.46
CA ALA A 390 13.01 -3.02 5.04
C ALA A 390 12.43 -1.65 4.64
N ALA A 391 12.95 -0.58 5.22
CA ALA A 391 12.60 0.79 4.92
C ALA A 391 13.86 1.65 4.78
N ASN A 392 13.84 2.57 3.81
CA ASN A 392 14.94 3.50 3.58
C ASN A 392 14.42 4.96 3.63
N PRO A 393 14.03 5.46 4.83
CA PRO A 393 13.45 6.80 4.97
C PRO A 393 14.38 7.93 4.54
N VAL A 394 15.69 7.74 4.58
CA VAL A 394 16.66 8.73 4.08
C VAL A 394 16.45 8.99 2.59
N LEU A 395 16.10 7.95 1.82
CA LEU A 395 15.81 8.05 0.39
C LEU A 395 14.34 8.38 0.12
N SER A 396 13.41 7.72 0.82
CA SER A 396 12.00 7.72 0.45
C SER A 396 11.17 8.85 1.08
N ASN A 397 11.59 9.38 2.24
CA ASN A 397 10.83 10.41 2.93
C ASN A 397 11.24 11.83 2.48
N PRO A 398 10.31 12.79 2.44
CA PRO A 398 10.64 14.17 2.12
C PRO A 398 11.54 14.82 3.18
N ASN A 399 12.33 15.82 2.79
CA ASN A 399 13.28 16.52 3.64
C ASN A 399 14.38 15.59 4.19
N THR A 400 15.18 15.05 3.29
CA THR A 400 16.29 14.11 3.56
C THR A 400 17.22 14.59 4.69
N ASP A 401 17.56 15.89 4.74
CA ASP A 401 18.43 16.43 5.79
C ASP A 401 17.80 16.36 7.18
N LYS A 402 16.50 16.61 7.28
CA LYS A 402 15.74 16.44 8.52
C LYS A 402 15.70 14.98 8.96
N VAL A 403 15.46 14.07 8.01
CA VAL A 403 15.44 12.62 8.27
C VAL A 403 16.80 12.16 8.80
N LYS A 404 17.90 12.53 8.14
CA LYS A 404 19.26 12.18 8.58
C LYS A 404 19.55 12.69 9.98
N LYS A 405 19.23 13.96 10.29
CA LYS A 405 19.41 14.55 11.60
C LYS A 405 18.59 13.83 12.67
N ALA A 406 17.34 13.49 12.36
CA ALA A 406 16.46 12.80 13.28
C ALA A 406 16.97 11.40 13.61
N LEU A 407 17.34 10.60 12.61
CA LEU A 407 17.88 9.26 12.83
C LEU A 407 19.22 9.28 13.56
N ALA A 408 20.07 10.26 13.28
CA ALA A 408 21.36 10.44 13.98
C ALA A 408 21.22 10.92 15.42
N SER A 409 20.04 11.39 15.85
CA SER A 409 19.78 11.80 17.26
C SER A 409 19.33 10.66 18.17
N LEU A 410 19.15 9.46 17.61
CA LEU A 410 18.79 8.26 18.37
C LEU A 410 19.98 7.71 19.15
N ASP A 411 19.74 7.20 20.35
CA ASP A 411 20.72 6.47 21.16
C ASP A 411 20.94 5.04 20.63
N LEU A 412 19.96 4.53 19.83
CA LEU A 412 20.05 3.24 19.18
C LEU A 412 19.24 3.24 17.87
N LEU A 413 19.92 3.03 16.76
CA LEU A 413 19.31 2.73 15.48
C LEU A 413 19.75 1.35 15.00
N VAL A 414 18.80 0.44 14.85
CA VAL A 414 19.00 -0.90 14.27
C VAL A 414 18.29 -0.96 12.94
N VAL A 415 18.99 -1.31 11.88
CA VAL A 415 18.40 -1.47 10.53
C VAL A 415 18.51 -2.93 10.10
N ARG A 416 17.40 -3.51 9.63
CA ARG A 416 17.38 -4.82 8.98
C ARG A 416 17.00 -4.66 7.52
N ASP A 417 17.94 -4.97 6.63
CA ASP A 417 17.75 -4.81 5.18
C ASP A 417 18.55 -5.86 4.39
N LEU A 418 18.29 -5.94 3.09
CA LEU A 418 19.05 -6.79 2.14
C LEU A 418 20.42 -6.18 1.78
N PHE A 419 20.49 -4.83 1.77
CA PHE A 419 21.64 -4.06 1.30
C PHE A 419 22.00 -2.96 2.30
N MET A 420 23.23 -2.47 2.16
CA MET A 420 23.66 -1.26 2.88
C MET A 420 23.03 -0.03 2.21
N THR A 421 21.88 0.40 2.74
CA THR A 421 21.15 1.58 2.28
C THR A 421 21.65 2.82 2.97
N GLU A 422 21.29 4.02 2.46
CA GLU A 422 21.62 5.31 3.08
C GLU A 422 21.10 5.42 4.54
N THR A 423 20.02 4.72 4.83
CA THR A 423 19.51 4.61 6.22
C THR A 423 20.35 3.64 7.05
N ALA A 424 20.75 2.51 6.48
CA ALA A 424 21.59 1.52 7.14
C ALA A 424 22.97 2.09 7.50
N GLU A 425 23.54 2.97 6.67
CA GLU A 425 24.81 3.66 6.95
C GLU A 425 24.78 4.52 8.22
N LEU A 426 23.60 4.98 8.64
CA LEU A 426 23.44 5.75 9.87
C LEU A 426 23.31 4.86 11.12
N ALA A 427 23.01 3.57 10.96
CA ALA A 427 22.68 2.66 12.05
C ALA A 427 23.88 2.32 12.95
N ASP A 428 23.59 1.91 14.20
CA ASP A 428 24.55 1.28 15.11
C ASP A 428 24.75 -0.20 14.79
N TYR A 429 23.67 -0.86 14.37
CA TYR A 429 23.68 -2.26 13.94
C TYR A 429 22.90 -2.42 12.64
N VAL A 430 23.45 -3.21 11.72
CA VAL A 430 22.77 -3.64 10.50
C VAL A 430 22.63 -5.16 10.51
N LEU A 431 21.39 -5.62 10.43
CA LEU A 431 21.07 -7.05 10.41
C LEU A 431 20.70 -7.49 8.99
N PRO A 432 21.26 -8.59 8.49
CA PRO A 432 20.90 -9.09 7.16
C PRO A 432 19.46 -9.64 7.14
N ALA A 433 18.73 -9.33 6.10
CA ALA A 433 17.39 -9.85 5.87
C ALA A 433 17.39 -11.04 4.92
N ALA A 434 16.51 -12.01 5.14
CA ALA A 434 16.16 -13.01 4.14
C ALA A 434 15.22 -12.41 3.09
N SER A 435 15.45 -12.68 1.80
CA SER A 435 14.49 -12.33 0.75
C SER A 435 13.26 -13.23 0.83
N PHE A 436 12.19 -12.86 0.12
CA PHE A 436 10.99 -13.70 0.05
C PHE A 436 11.22 -15.05 -0.65
N LEU A 437 12.33 -15.21 -1.38
CA LEU A 437 12.72 -16.46 -2.03
C LEU A 437 13.49 -17.41 -1.09
N GLU A 438 13.81 -16.98 0.13
CA GLU A 438 14.63 -17.72 1.10
C GLU A 438 13.88 -18.05 2.39
N ARG A 439 12.59 -17.76 2.45
CA ARG A 439 11.76 -17.96 3.65
C ARG A 439 10.42 -18.59 3.30
N GLU A 440 9.81 -19.24 4.27
CA GLU A 440 8.43 -19.69 4.22
C GLU A 440 7.54 -18.67 4.92
N GLU A 441 6.36 -18.42 4.35
CA GLU A 441 5.42 -17.44 4.86
C GLU A 441 3.99 -17.79 4.42
N LEU A 442 3.05 -17.69 5.36
CA LEU A 442 1.64 -17.82 5.03
C LEU A 442 1.11 -16.49 4.50
N HIS A 443 0.45 -16.52 3.36
CA HIS A 443 -0.18 -15.37 2.75
C HIS A 443 -1.68 -15.57 2.62
N SER A 444 -2.46 -14.57 3.03
CA SER A 444 -3.90 -14.49 2.72
C SER A 444 -4.18 -13.24 1.90
N ASP A 445 -5.02 -13.40 0.89
CA ASP A 445 -5.46 -12.31 0.04
C ASP A 445 -6.98 -12.24 0.00
N SER A 446 -7.54 -11.13 0.47
CA SER A 446 -8.98 -10.92 0.49
C SER A 446 -9.59 -10.67 -0.89
N TYR A 447 -8.80 -10.12 -1.84
CA TYR A 447 -9.29 -9.87 -3.19
C TYR A 447 -9.38 -11.13 -4.02
N GLN A 448 -8.41 -12.00 -3.85
CA GLN A 448 -8.29 -13.25 -4.61
C GLN A 448 -8.93 -14.42 -3.86
N GLN A 449 -9.37 -14.20 -2.62
CA GLN A 449 -9.89 -15.26 -1.73
C GLN A 449 -8.93 -16.45 -1.61
N ILE A 450 -7.64 -16.16 -1.51
CA ILE A 450 -6.56 -17.14 -1.52
C ILE A 450 -5.85 -17.19 -0.17
N LEU A 451 -5.53 -18.41 0.24
CA LEU A 451 -4.56 -18.72 1.29
C LEU A 451 -3.42 -19.48 0.63
N ALA A 452 -2.20 -18.94 0.65
CA ALA A 452 -1.02 -19.53 0.02
C ALA A 452 0.22 -19.49 0.91
#